data_c7a7b9d5adc7c03a7a68e41c98b4ab04
#
_entry.id   c7a7b9d5adc7c03a7a68e41c98b4ab04
#
_cell.length_a   1.000
_cell.length_b   1.000
_cell.length_c   1.000
_cell.angle_alpha   90.00
_cell.angle_beta   90.00
_cell.angle_gamma   90.00
#
_symmetry.space_group_name_H-M   'P 1'
#
loop_
_entity.id
_entity.type
_entity.pdbx_description
1 polymer ?
#
loop_
_entity_poly.entity_id
_entity_poly.type
_entity_poly.pdbx_seq_one_letter_code
_entity_poly.pdbx_strand_id
1 'polypeptide(L)'
;ASKASGGELKFRLPAKSLAPPPRQWSMVTSGIADVAMLANVFEGKRLTLPMVATLPFGTSTAQKTSVALWKTYKKFFESADEFKGVKLLSLFVHGGGDLNMVKKPITQMSDLKSLKIRVSRGIASKEMKAVGAVLVTTPGAKTFEVVSKGIVDGAVLPASDIAKMKMIPYIKYIYTVPGKLYNTPFSILMNQKRWDGLSKNIQKAISSNAGLNIANHAKAWDEGMKSALPKFKKAGIKFGQASPKLIAELKAKFAPFAQDWIDIAAKKGVDGKAALAFLRKNAM
;
A
#
# COMPACT_ATOMS: atom_id res chain seq x y z
N ALA A 1 8.06 -4.38 22.03
CA ALA A 1 8.83 -3.25 22.58
C ALA A 1 8.56 -3.06 24.08
N SER A 2 7.30 -3.05 24.56
CA SER A 2 7.01 -2.88 25.99
C SER A 2 7.67 -3.95 26.88
N LYS A 3 7.48 -5.23 26.55
CA LYS A 3 8.18 -6.33 27.25
C LYS A 3 9.71 -6.22 27.13
N ALA A 4 10.22 -5.84 25.95
CA ALA A 4 11.65 -5.72 25.71
C ALA A 4 12.30 -4.55 26.47
N SER A 5 11.54 -3.58 26.94
CA SER A 5 12.01 -2.47 27.80
C SER A 5 11.82 -2.74 29.30
N GLY A 6 11.47 -3.98 29.70
CA GLY A 6 11.16 -4.26 31.09
C GLY A 6 9.87 -3.58 31.61
N GLY A 7 8.99 -3.15 30.70
CA GLY A 7 7.74 -2.46 31.06
C GLY A 7 7.84 -0.92 31.15
N GLU A 8 9.05 -0.35 31.01
CA GLU A 8 9.24 1.12 31.01
C GLU A 8 8.48 1.80 29.87
N LEU A 9 8.48 1.18 28.67
CA LEU A 9 7.79 1.72 27.51
C LEU A 9 6.29 1.32 27.55
N LYS A 10 5.43 2.31 27.64
CA LYS A 10 3.99 2.15 27.56
C LYS A 10 3.43 2.88 26.33
N PHE A 11 2.51 2.25 25.61
CA PHE A 11 1.84 2.85 24.46
C PHE A 11 0.43 3.29 24.84
N ARG A 12 0.10 4.55 24.54
CA ARG A 12 -1.25 5.06 24.58
C ARG A 12 -1.81 5.12 23.17
N LEU A 13 -2.80 4.31 22.88
CA LEU A 13 -3.50 4.31 21.59
C LEU A 13 -4.78 5.10 21.72
N PRO A 14 -4.96 6.22 20.99
CA PRO A 14 -6.22 6.95 21.00
C PRO A 14 -7.31 6.12 20.29
N ALA A 15 -8.56 6.24 20.77
CA ALA A 15 -9.69 5.52 20.19
C ALA A 15 -9.98 5.92 18.73
N LYS A 16 -9.57 7.12 18.33
CA LYS A 16 -9.67 7.62 16.95
C LYS A 16 -8.35 8.24 16.54
N SER A 17 -8.07 8.23 15.23
CA SER A 17 -6.91 8.94 14.70
C SER A 17 -6.97 10.44 15.06
N LEU A 18 -5.85 10.98 15.54
CA LEU A 18 -5.73 12.39 15.94
C LEU A 18 -5.67 13.35 14.73
N ALA A 19 -5.39 12.82 13.54
CA ALA A 19 -5.37 13.58 12.30
C ALA A 19 -5.84 12.73 11.12
N PRO A 20 -6.39 13.35 10.06
CA PRO A 20 -6.74 12.64 8.83
C PRO A 20 -5.48 12.12 8.12
N PRO A 21 -5.60 11.11 7.24
CA PRO A 21 -4.46 10.46 6.58
C PRO A 21 -3.43 11.40 5.93
N PRO A 22 -3.83 12.51 5.27
CA PRO A 22 -2.86 13.44 4.67
C PRO A 22 -2.05 14.27 5.68
N ARG A 23 -2.42 14.27 6.96
CA ARG A 23 -1.77 15.05 8.00
C ARG A 23 -0.93 14.23 8.98
N GLN A 24 -0.72 12.95 8.70
CA GLN A 24 0.04 12.07 9.60
C GLN A 24 1.50 12.50 9.73
N TRP A 25 2.13 12.96 8.64
CA TRP A 25 3.49 13.49 8.68
C TRP A 25 3.59 14.70 9.60
N SER A 26 2.78 15.73 9.34
CA SER A 26 2.80 16.95 10.16
C SER A 26 2.43 16.69 11.62
N MET A 27 1.52 15.77 11.87
CA MET A 27 1.12 15.37 13.23
C MET A 27 2.32 14.81 14.03
N VAL A 28 3.14 13.96 13.41
CA VAL A 28 4.33 13.39 14.05
C VAL A 28 5.43 14.46 14.20
N THR A 29 5.70 15.22 13.15
CA THR A 29 6.79 16.23 13.20
C THR A 29 6.50 17.35 14.18
N SER A 30 5.25 17.75 14.38
CA SER A 30 4.84 18.73 15.39
C SER A 30 4.71 18.18 16.82
N GLY A 31 4.86 16.86 17.00
CA GLY A 31 4.78 16.23 18.33
C GLY A 31 3.35 16.07 18.88
N ILE A 32 2.30 16.22 18.05
CA ILE A 32 0.91 15.93 18.44
C ILE A 32 0.76 14.44 18.74
N ALA A 33 1.49 13.59 18.04
CA ALA A 33 1.66 12.18 18.36
C ALA A 33 3.14 11.80 18.27
N ASP A 34 3.59 10.92 19.18
CA ASP A 34 4.95 10.41 19.16
C ASP A 34 5.20 9.48 17.98
N VAL A 35 4.20 8.67 17.61
CA VAL A 35 4.28 7.66 16.53
C VAL A 35 3.02 7.72 15.68
N ALA A 36 3.18 7.58 14.37
CA ALA A 36 2.05 7.42 13.45
C ALA A 36 2.36 6.45 12.32
N MET A 37 1.29 5.90 11.76
CA MET A 37 1.30 5.19 10.49
C MET A 37 0.92 6.17 9.38
N LEU A 38 1.78 6.30 8.38
CA LEU A 38 1.58 7.16 7.21
C LEU A 38 1.44 6.30 5.94
N ALA A 39 0.41 6.52 5.15
CA ALA A 39 0.40 6.04 3.77
C ALA A 39 1.25 6.98 2.90
N ASN A 40 2.34 6.47 2.34
CA ASN A 40 3.37 7.29 1.67
C ASN A 40 2.84 8.05 0.45
N VAL A 41 1.74 7.62 -0.13
CA VAL A 41 1.06 8.31 -1.25
C VAL A 41 0.61 9.75 -0.89
N PHE A 42 0.45 10.08 0.39
CA PHE A 42 0.12 11.43 0.82
C PHE A 42 1.34 12.36 0.91
N GLU A 43 2.53 11.79 0.95
CA GLU A 43 3.82 12.49 0.94
C GLU A 43 4.63 12.19 -0.34
N GLY A 44 3.95 11.90 -1.45
CA GLY A 44 4.57 11.43 -2.69
C GLY A 44 5.57 12.38 -3.34
N LYS A 45 5.61 13.67 -2.94
CA LYS A 45 6.66 14.61 -3.35
C LYS A 45 7.95 14.43 -2.53
N ARG A 46 7.83 13.99 -1.28
CA ARG A 46 8.92 13.75 -0.34
C ARG A 46 9.39 12.31 -0.41
N LEU A 47 8.48 11.37 -0.24
CA LEU A 47 8.73 9.93 -0.16
C LEU A 47 8.54 9.29 -1.53
N THR A 48 9.50 9.50 -2.43
CA THR A 48 9.41 9.02 -3.82
C THR A 48 9.99 7.63 -4.00
N LEU A 49 11.05 7.28 -3.28
CA LEU A 49 11.75 6.00 -3.42
C LEU A 49 10.90 4.82 -2.92
N PRO A 50 10.24 4.86 -1.76
CA PRO A 50 9.37 3.76 -1.32
C PRO A 50 8.17 3.52 -2.26
N MET A 51 7.84 4.48 -3.12
CA MET A 51 6.78 4.32 -4.11
C MET A 51 7.09 3.25 -5.17
N VAL A 52 8.30 2.72 -5.24
CA VAL A 52 8.65 1.54 -6.04
C VAL A 52 7.71 0.36 -5.78
N ALA A 53 7.23 0.20 -4.54
CA ALA A 53 6.29 -0.86 -4.18
C ALA A 53 4.89 -0.66 -4.77
N THR A 54 4.59 0.54 -5.30
CA THR A 54 3.30 0.77 -5.99
C THR A 54 3.29 0.26 -7.42
N LEU A 55 4.45 -0.02 -8.01
CA LEU A 55 4.55 -0.42 -9.41
C LEU A 55 3.84 -1.76 -9.66
N PRO A 56 3.12 -1.89 -10.79
CA PRO A 56 2.33 -3.07 -11.09
C PRO A 56 3.19 -4.31 -11.36
N PHE A 57 2.57 -5.48 -11.19
CA PHE A 57 3.12 -6.82 -11.54
C PHE A 57 4.39 -7.21 -10.79
N GLY A 58 4.67 -6.61 -9.65
CA GLY A 58 5.92 -6.83 -8.90
C GLY A 58 5.76 -7.47 -7.53
N THR A 59 4.57 -7.97 -7.19
CA THR A 59 4.27 -8.38 -5.82
C THR A 59 3.58 -9.74 -5.74
N SER A 60 3.70 -10.41 -4.60
CA SER A 60 2.97 -11.66 -4.32
C SER A 60 2.07 -11.51 -3.10
N THR A 61 2.61 -11.66 -1.90
CA THR A 61 1.88 -11.46 -0.63
C THR A 61 2.25 -10.12 0.00
N ALA A 62 1.40 -9.62 0.88
CA ALA A 62 1.70 -8.40 1.63
C ALA A 62 2.95 -8.59 2.50
N GLN A 63 3.11 -9.74 3.12
CA GLN A 63 4.29 -10.07 3.94
C GLN A 63 5.57 -10.05 3.11
N LYS A 64 5.68 -10.85 2.05
CA LYS A 64 6.89 -10.92 1.23
C LYS A 64 7.26 -9.55 0.65
N THR A 65 6.27 -8.83 0.12
CA THR A 65 6.48 -7.50 -0.46
C THR A 65 6.95 -6.49 0.58
N SER A 66 6.41 -6.54 1.80
CA SER A 66 6.84 -5.66 2.90
C SER A 66 8.28 -5.92 3.33
N VAL A 67 8.64 -7.19 3.48
CA VAL A 67 10.02 -7.60 3.79
C VAL A 67 10.98 -7.17 2.69
N ALA A 68 10.60 -7.38 1.42
CA ALA A 68 11.38 -6.95 0.27
C ALA A 68 11.55 -5.42 0.24
N LEU A 69 10.48 -4.66 0.49
CA LEU A 69 10.53 -3.20 0.53
C LEU A 69 11.47 -2.69 1.62
N TRP A 70 11.39 -3.26 2.84
CA TRP A 70 12.30 -2.88 3.92
C TRP A 70 13.76 -3.18 3.58
N LYS A 71 14.05 -4.37 3.02
CA LYS A 71 15.40 -4.72 2.56
C LYS A 71 15.90 -3.79 1.44
N THR A 72 15.01 -3.42 0.52
CA THR A 72 15.33 -2.47 -0.56
C THR A 72 15.65 -1.09 -0.01
N TYR A 73 14.86 -0.60 0.95
CA TYR A 73 15.12 0.65 1.64
C TYR A 73 16.51 0.65 2.29
N LYS A 74 16.82 -0.37 3.07
CA LYS A 74 18.12 -0.48 3.75
C LYS A 74 19.30 -0.54 2.80
N LYS A 75 19.13 -1.15 1.63
CA LYS A 75 20.22 -1.33 0.67
C LYS A 75 20.41 -0.14 -0.27
N PHE A 76 19.32 0.52 -0.67
CA PHE A 76 19.37 1.49 -1.78
C PHE A 76 18.86 2.89 -1.41
N PHE A 77 17.96 3.03 -0.42
CA PHE A 77 17.23 4.28 -0.19
C PHE A 77 17.64 5.02 1.06
N GLU A 78 18.28 4.34 2.01
CA GLU A 78 18.59 4.93 3.33
C GLU A 78 19.47 6.17 3.21
N SER A 79 20.46 6.15 2.31
CA SER A 79 21.37 7.26 2.06
C SER A 79 20.71 8.48 1.40
N ALA A 80 19.58 8.31 0.73
CA ALA A 80 18.85 9.43 0.12
C ALA A 80 18.06 10.29 1.12
N ASP A 81 18.00 9.84 2.37
CA ASP A 81 17.48 10.56 3.55
C ASP A 81 16.08 11.20 3.36
N GLU A 82 15.18 10.52 2.62
CA GLU A 82 13.82 11.03 2.39
C GLU A 82 12.99 11.15 3.68
N PHE A 83 13.41 10.48 4.76
CA PHE A 83 12.76 10.52 6.07
C PHE A 83 13.40 11.53 7.04
N LYS A 84 14.20 12.47 6.54
CA LYS A 84 14.80 13.55 7.36
C LYS A 84 13.75 14.26 8.21
N GLY A 85 14.04 14.39 9.50
CA GLY A 85 13.16 15.04 10.48
C GLY A 85 12.23 14.10 11.24
N VAL A 86 12.24 12.82 10.92
CA VAL A 86 11.54 11.76 11.67
C VAL A 86 12.42 10.52 11.81
N LYS A 87 12.17 9.73 12.85
CA LYS A 87 12.74 8.38 12.96
C LYS A 87 11.84 7.41 12.21
N LEU A 88 12.32 6.85 11.10
CA LEU A 88 11.65 5.75 10.43
C LEU A 88 11.81 4.46 11.24
N LEU A 89 10.70 3.85 11.63
CA LEU A 89 10.69 2.58 12.35
C LEU A 89 10.53 1.39 11.42
N SER A 90 9.70 1.50 10.37
CA SER A 90 9.56 0.47 9.33
C SER A 90 8.86 0.98 8.09
N LEU A 91 9.01 0.22 7.00
CA LEU A 91 8.21 0.29 5.78
C LEU A 91 7.48 -1.03 5.57
N PHE A 92 6.24 -0.97 5.12
CA PHE A 92 5.45 -2.15 4.77
C PHE A 92 4.40 -1.78 3.72
N VAL A 93 3.73 -2.78 3.15
CA VAL A 93 2.62 -2.59 2.21
C VAL A 93 1.37 -3.31 2.70
N HIS A 94 0.19 -2.87 2.23
CA HIS A 94 -1.04 -3.65 2.35
C HIS A 94 -1.09 -4.77 1.29
N GLY A 95 -2.14 -5.59 1.29
CA GLY A 95 -2.42 -6.55 0.22
C GLY A 95 -2.50 -5.87 -1.15
N GLY A 96 -2.13 -6.59 -2.19
CA GLY A 96 -2.16 -6.03 -3.55
C GLY A 96 -3.55 -5.66 -4.04
N GLY A 97 -3.64 -4.63 -4.88
CA GLY A 97 -4.88 -4.16 -5.45
C GLY A 97 -5.45 -5.11 -6.51
N ASP A 98 -6.73 -5.37 -6.42
CA ASP A 98 -7.53 -6.15 -7.36
C ASP A 98 -8.64 -5.27 -7.97
N LEU A 99 -9.19 -5.67 -9.12
CA LEU A 99 -10.38 -5.07 -9.70
C LEU A 99 -11.63 -5.69 -9.07
N ASN A 100 -12.37 -4.90 -8.31
CA ASN A 100 -13.60 -5.33 -7.63
C ASN A 100 -14.79 -4.66 -8.29
N MET A 101 -15.61 -5.43 -9.02
CA MET A 101 -16.65 -4.91 -9.92
C MET A 101 -18.05 -5.09 -9.33
N VAL A 102 -18.87 -4.06 -9.47
CA VAL A 102 -20.24 -4.03 -8.92
C VAL A 102 -21.21 -4.82 -9.82
N LYS A 103 -21.16 -4.67 -11.14
CA LYS A 103 -22.19 -5.23 -12.05
C LYS A 103 -21.62 -6.10 -13.16
N LYS A 104 -20.57 -5.65 -13.84
CA LYS A 104 -20.08 -6.26 -15.09
C LYS A 104 -18.74 -6.97 -14.88
N PRO A 105 -18.53 -8.11 -15.53
CA PRO A 105 -17.21 -8.72 -15.61
C PRO A 105 -16.25 -7.89 -16.47
N ILE A 106 -14.95 -8.10 -16.25
CA ILE A 106 -13.86 -7.57 -17.08
C ILE A 106 -13.20 -8.75 -17.78
N THR A 107 -13.32 -8.83 -19.09
CA THR A 107 -12.76 -9.91 -19.92
C THR A 107 -11.64 -9.42 -20.82
N GLN A 108 -11.67 -8.15 -21.18
CA GLN A 108 -10.70 -7.47 -22.04
C GLN A 108 -10.46 -6.03 -21.56
N MET A 109 -9.40 -5.40 -22.01
CA MET A 109 -9.04 -4.05 -21.57
C MET A 109 -10.10 -3.00 -21.94
N SER A 110 -10.77 -3.15 -23.09
CA SER A 110 -11.84 -2.24 -23.53
C SER A 110 -13.04 -2.21 -22.59
N ASP A 111 -13.27 -3.27 -21.79
CA ASP A 111 -14.36 -3.33 -20.82
C ASP A 111 -14.19 -2.30 -19.69
N LEU A 112 -12.95 -1.84 -19.46
CA LEU A 112 -12.64 -0.79 -18.49
C LEU A 112 -12.93 0.62 -18.99
N LYS A 113 -13.03 0.80 -20.32
CA LYS A 113 -13.25 2.11 -20.94
C LYS A 113 -14.59 2.70 -20.48
N SER A 114 -14.55 3.95 -20.07
CA SER A 114 -15.70 4.74 -19.58
C SER A 114 -16.36 4.24 -18.28
N LEU A 115 -15.88 3.13 -17.66
CA LEU A 115 -16.37 2.73 -16.35
C LEU A 115 -15.92 3.69 -15.27
N LYS A 116 -16.82 4.03 -14.37
CA LYS A 116 -16.51 4.81 -13.16
C LYS A 116 -15.81 3.91 -12.14
N ILE A 117 -14.52 4.06 -11.99
CA ILE A 117 -13.72 3.23 -11.08
C ILE A 117 -13.23 4.06 -9.91
N ARG A 118 -13.56 3.61 -8.70
CA ARG A 118 -12.96 4.17 -7.50
C ARG A 118 -11.50 3.78 -7.41
N VAL A 119 -10.63 4.75 -7.23
CA VAL A 119 -9.19 4.57 -7.06
C VAL A 119 -8.66 5.39 -5.88
N SER A 120 -7.52 4.97 -5.33
CA SER A 120 -6.68 5.82 -4.48
C SER A 120 -5.84 6.76 -5.34
N ARG A 121 -5.26 7.79 -4.73
CA ARG A 121 -4.21 8.60 -5.37
C ARG A 121 -2.99 7.74 -5.71
N GLY A 122 -2.20 8.20 -6.66
CA GLY A 122 -0.94 7.57 -7.05
C GLY A 122 -1.08 6.66 -8.26
N ILE A 123 -0.40 5.51 -8.25
CA ILE A 123 -0.27 4.65 -9.43
C ILE A 123 -1.63 4.09 -9.89
N ALA A 124 -2.50 3.68 -8.96
CA ALA A 124 -3.82 3.15 -9.31
C ALA A 124 -4.67 4.13 -10.14
N SER A 125 -4.54 5.45 -9.87
CA SER A 125 -5.17 6.48 -10.70
C SER A 125 -4.54 6.55 -12.10
N LYS A 126 -3.21 6.46 -12.19
CA LYS A 126 -2.50 6.45 -13.48
C LYS A 126 -2.89 5.23 -14.32
N GLU A 127 -2.94 4.06 -13.69
CA GLU A 127 -3.32 2.79 -14.33
C GLU A 127 -4.73 2.85 -14.92
N MET A 128 -5.70 3.23 -14.09
CA MET A 128 -7.09 3.27 -14.56
C MET A 128 -7.32 4.36 -15.60
N LYS A 129 -6.63 5.50 -15.50
CA LYS A 129 -6.64 6.52 -16.56
C LYS A 129 -6.05 5.98 -17.86
N ALA A 130 -4.94 5.23 -17.79
CA ALA A 130 -4.27 4.68 -18.96
C ALA A 130 -5.14 3.68 -19.75
N VAL A 131 -6.06 2.98 -19.08
CA VAL A 131 -7.02 2.06 -19.71
C VAL A 131 -8.37 2.72 -20.07
N GLY A 132 -8.48 4.04 -19.91
CA GLY A 132 -9.66 4.82 -20.31
C GLY A 132 -10.84 4.78 -19.34
N ALA A 133 -10.63 4.40 -18.09
CA ALA A 133 -11.64 4.47 -17.05
C ALA A 133 -11.90 5.92 -16.59
N VAL A 134 -13.11 6.19 -16.13
CA VAL A 134 -13.48 7.44 -15.46
C VAL A 134 -13.15 7.31 -13.97
N LEU A 135 -12.30 8.20 -13.47
CA LEU A 135 -11.77 8.08 -12.12
C LEU A 135 -12.67 8.74 -11.07
N VAL A 136 -13.01 8.00 -10.02
CA VAL A 136 -13.56 8.53 -8.78
C VAL A 136 -12.50 8.40 -7.70
N THR A 137 -11.66 9.43 -7.57
CA THR A 137 -10.53 9.42 -6.63
C THR A 137 -10.98 9.79 -5.23
N THR A 138 -10.94 8.83 -4.30
CA THR A 138 -11.32 9.04 -2.90
C THR A 138 -10.36 8.34 -1.94
N PRO A 139 -10.20 8.84 -0.68
CA PRO A 139 -9.53 8.10 0.37
C PRO A 139 -10.20 6.75 0.64
N GLY A 140 -9.43 5.76 1.12
CA GLY A 140 -9.95 4.41 1.43
C GLY A 140 -11.22 4.41 2.30
N ALA A 141 -11.26 5.25 3.33
CA ALA A 141 -12.41 5.36 4.23
C ALA A 141 -13.74 5.78 3.54
N LYS A 142 -13.68 6.40 2.36
CA LYS A 142 -14.86 6.80 1.57
C LYS A 142 -15.30 5.76 0.54
N THR A 143 -14.58 4.64 0.43
CA THR A 143 -14.87 3.63 -0.60
C THR A 143 -16.24 3.00 -0.41
N PHE A 144 -16.61 2.64 0.83
CA PHE A 144 -17.94 2.09 1.13
C PHE A 144 -19.06 3.02 0.63
N GLU A 145 -18.94 4.31 0.88
CA GLU A 145 -19.96 5.29 0.52
C GLU A 145 -20.18 5.34 -1.00
N VAL A 146 -19.11 5.43 -1.78
CA VAL A 146 -19.24 5.55 -3.25
C VAL A 146 -19.69 4.24 -3.91
N VAL A 147 -19.32 3.10 -3.32
CA VAL A 147 -19.77 1.78 -3.80
C VAL A 147 -21.23 1.52 -3.44
N SER A 148 -21.62 1.73 -2.20
CA SER A 148 -22.99 1.45 -1.71
C SER A 148 -24.04 2.36 -2.31
N LYS A 149 -23.68 3.60 -2.64
CA LYS A 149 -24.56 4.55 -3.35
C LYS A 149 -24.58 4.34 -4.87
N GLY A 150 -23.87 3.35 -5.41
CA GLY A 150 -23.82 3.08 -6.85
C GLY A 150 -23.15 4.19 -7.68
N ILE A 151 -22.32 5.03 -7.07
CA ILE A 151 -21.61 6.12 -7.77
C ILE A 151 -20.54 5.56 -8.71
N VAL A 152 -20.04 4.36 -8.43
CA VAL A 152 -18.98 3.69 -9.19
C VAL A 152 -19.40 2.32 -9.69
N ASP A 153 -18.84 1.90 -10.83
CA ASP A 153 -19.04 0.58 -11.43
C ASP A 153 -18.08 -0.47 -10.83
N GLY A 154 -17.02 0.00 -10.18
CA GLY A 154 -16.03 -0.84 -9.53
C GLY A 154 -15.04 -0.05 -8.70
N ALA A 155 -14.15 -0.77 -8.01
CA ALA A 155 -13.11 -0.18 -7.18
C ALA A 155 -11.81 -0.97 -7.27
N VAL A 156 -10.68 -0.26 -7.33
CA VAL A 156 -9.35 -0.87 -7.26
C VAL A 156 -8.84 -0.75 -5.82
N LEU A 157 -8.79 -1.89 -5.13
CA LEU A 157 -8.28 -2.02 -3.75
C LEU A 157 -8.06 -3.51 -3.45
N PRO A 158 -7.37 -3.85 -2.34
CA PRO A 158 -7.23 -5.25 -1.93
C PRO A 158 -8.60 -5.91 -1.72
N ALA A 159 -8.80 -7.11 -2.27
CA ALA A 159 -10.06 -7.83 -2.11
C ALA A 159 -10.42 -8.08 -0.64
N SER A 160 -9.43 -8.28 0.24
CA SER A 160 -9.66 -8.41 1.69
C SER A 160 -10.39 -7.20 2.30
N ASP A 161 -10.22 -6.00 1.72
CA ASP A 161 -10.86 -4.79 2.23
C ASP A 161 -12.36 -4.73 1.89
N ILE A 162 -12.81 -5.46 0.86
CA ILE A 162 -14.23 -5.63 0.55
C ILE A 162 -15.00 -6.18 1.75
N ALA A 163 -14.43 -7.19 2.41
CA ALA A 163 -15.04 -7.76 3.62
C ALA A 163 -14.94 -6.82 4.83
N LYS A 164 -13.76 -6.22 5.05
CA LYS A 164 -13.53 -5.29 6.17
C LYS A 164 -14.42 -4.05 6.10
N MET A 165 -14.65 -3.54 4.90
CA MET A 165 -15.47 -2.35 4.65
C MET A 165 -16.95 -2.66 4.41
N LYS A 166 -17.40 -3.90 4.70
CA LYS A 166 -18.79 -4.33 4.55
C LYS A 166 -19.37 -4.17 3.14
N MET A 167 -18.51 -4.30 2.11
CA MET A 167 -18.90 -4.09 0.70
C MET A 167 -19.32 -5.38 -0.01
N ILE A 168 -19.31 -6.53 0.66
CA ILE A 168 -19.71 -7.83 0.07
C ILE A 168 -21.05 -7.78 -0.67
N PRO A 169 -22.12 -7.13 -0.17
CA PRO A 169 -23.42 -7.11 -0.86
C PRO A 169 -23.39 -6.38 -2.22
N TYR A 170 -22.42 -5.52 -2.44
CA TYR A 170 -22.35 -4.63 -3.59
C TYR A 170 -21.40 -5.14 -4.70
N ILE A 171 -20.48 -6.04 -4.36
CA ILE A 171 -19.48 -6.57 -5.31
C ILE A 171 -19.96 -7.89 -5.89
N LYS A 172 -19.89 -8.03 -7.21
CA LYS A 172 -20.26 -9.27 -7.91
C LYS A 172 -19.08 -10.01 -8.50
N TYR A 173 -17.99 -9.30 -8.82
CA TYR A 173 -16.81 -9.89 -9.46
C TYR A 173 -15.54 -9.35 -8.81
N ILE A 174 -14.57 -10.23 -8.57
CA ILE A 174 -13.22 -9.86 -8.14
C ILE A 174 -12.25 -10.45 -9.15
N TYR A 175 -11.49 -9.58 -9.81
CA TYR A 175 -10.46 -9.97 -10.76
C TYR A 175 -9.08 -9.74 -10.17
N THR A 176 -8.30 -10.82 -10.13
CA THR A 176 -6.90 -10.76 -9.73
C THR A 176 -6.02 -10.71 -10.97
N VAL A 177 -4.99 -9.91 -10.88
CA VAL A 177 -3.91 -9.86 -11.88
C VAL A 177 -2.65 -10.44 -11.24
N PRO A 178 -1.96 -11.40 -11.88
CA PRO A 178 -0.70 -11.92 -11.38
C PRO A 178 0.30 -10.80 -11.12
N GLY A 179 0.89 -10.79 -9.93
CA GLY A 179 1.77 -9.72 -9.48
C GLY A 179 1.05 -8.45 -9.03
N LYS A 180 -0.29 -8.45 -9.01
CA LYS A 180 -1.17 -7.37 -8.58
C LYS A 180 -1.05 -6.09 -9.41
N LEU A 181 -2.07 -5.22 -9.35
CA LEU A 181 -2.04 -3.92 -10.01
C LEU A 181 -1.14 -2.96 -9.26
N TYR A 182 -1.31 -2.85 -7.95
CA TYR A 182 -0.50 -1.98 -7.11
C TYR A 182 -0.48 -2.46 -5.66
N ASN A 183 0.44 -1.91 -4.87
CA ASN A 183 0.40 -1.90 -3.42
C ASN A 183 0.49 -0.45 -2.93
N THR A 184 0.08 -0.17 -1.71
CA THR A 184 0.39 1.11 -1.07
C THR A 184 1.47 0.90 -0.03
N PRO A 185 2.62 1.57 -0.15
CA PRO A 185 3.62 1.57 0.92
C PRO A 185 3.19 2.46 2.07
N PHE A 186 3.42 1.97 3.27
CA PHE A 186 3.22 2.66 4.54
C PHE A 186 4.53 2.76 5.29
N SER A 187 4.65 3.84 6.07
CA SER A 187 5.74 4.05 7.01
C SER A 187 5.19 4.07 8.43
N ILE A 188 5.92 3.50 9.38
CA ILE A 188 5.75 3.80 10.81
C ILE A 188 6.82 4.82 11.16
N LEU A 189 6.37 5.98 11.55
CA LEU A 189 7.20 7.16 11.84
C LEU A 189 7.14 7.49 13.32
N MET A 190 8.27 7.91 13.88
CA MET A 190 8.33 8.46 15.22
C MET A 190 8.90 9.89 15.18
N ASN A 191 8.39 10.77 16.04
CA ASN A 191 8.92 12.11 16.21
C ASN A 191 10.41 12.06 16.56
N GLN A 192 11.25 12.80 15.84
CA GLN A 192 12.71 12.72 16.01
C GLN A 192 13.15 13.18 17.41
N LYS A 193 12.62 14.31 17.89
CA LYS A 193 12.98 14.80 19.24
C LYS A 193 12.58 13.81 20.33
N ARG A 194 11.40 13.19 20.16
CA ARG A 194 10.96 12.15 21.11
C ARG A 194 11.87 10.93 21.08
N TRP A 195 12.29 10.49 19.90
CA TRP A 195 13.27 9.39 19.76
C TRP A 195 14.58 9.73 20.44
N ASP A 196 15.13 10.92 20.19
CA ASP A 196 16.43 11.34 20.72
C ASP A 196 16.42 11.48 22.25
N GLY A 197 15.27 11.82 22.83
CA GLY A 197 15.05 11.90 24.28
C GLY A 197 14.80 10.58 24.99
N LEU A 198 14.71 9.45 24.27
CA LEU A 198 14.53 8.12 24.88
C LEU A 198 15.86 7.56 25.40
N SER A 199 15.80 6.83 26.51
CA SER A 199 16.97 6.08 27.02
C SER A 199 17.44 5.07 25.97
N LYS A 200 18.73 4.72 26.00
CA LYS A 200 19.32 3.71 25.10
C LYS A 200 18.64 2.36 25.21
N ASN A 201 18.18 1.99 26.42
CA ASN A 201 17.42 0.77 26.64
C ASN A 201 16.08 0.79 25.87
N ILE A 202 15.33 1.89 25.95
CA ILE A 202 14.06 2.04 25.23
C ILE A 202 14.31 2.11 23.71
N GLN A 203 15.33 2.86 23.25
CA GLN A 203 15.68 2.91 21.82
C GLN A 203 16.02 1.50 21.29
N LYS A 204 16.77 0.69 22.04
CA LYS A 204 17.08 -0.70 21.70
C LYS A 204 15.83 -1.56 21.67
N ALA A 205 14.94 -1.43 22.66
CA ALA A 205 13.69 -2.18 22.74
C ALA A 205 12.74 -1.84 21.56
N ILE A 206 12.68 -0.58 21.13
CA ILE A 206 11.93 -0.19 19.94
C ILE A 206 12.59 -0.75 18.68
N SER A 207 13.90 -0.55 18.50
CA SER A 207 14.64 -0.97 17.31
C SER A 207 14.59 -2.47 17.08
N SER A 208 14.68 -3.28 18.13
CA SER A 208 14.59 -4.75 18.04
C SER A 208 13.21 -5.26 17.58
N ASN A 209 12.17 -4.43 17.75
CA ASN A 209 10.80 -4.74 17.31
C ASN A 209 10.37 -3.96 16.07
N ALA A 210 11.26 -3.14 15.50
CA ALA A 210 11.04 -2.35 14.29
C ALA A 210 11.51 -3.08 13.01
N GLY A 211 11.57 -2.36 11.91
CA GLY A 211 12.15 -2.85 10.67
C GLY A 211 11.47 -4.11 10.14
N LEU A 212 12.25 -5.18 9.98
CA LEU A 212 11.76 -6.46 9.48
C LEU A 212 10.64 -7.06 10.32
N ASN A 213 10.65 -6.85 11.65
CA ASN A 213 9.59 -7.37 12.51
C ASN A 213 8.24 -6.75 12.15
N ILE A 214 8.17 -5.43 12.01
CA ILE A 214 6.95 -4.75 11.57
C ILE A 214 6.58 -5.16 10.13
N ALA A 215 7.55 -5.22 9.22
CA ALA A 215 7.31 -5.64 7.83
C ALA A 215 6.71 -7.05 7.75
N ASN A 216 7.16 -7.98 8.59
CA ASN A 216 6.60 -9.33 8.68
C ASN A 216 5.15 -9.35 9.19
N HIS A 217 4.74 -8.40 10.02
CA HIS A 217 3.35 -8.29 10.48
C HIS A 217 2.36 -7.93 9.37
N ALA A 218 2.83 -7.53 8.18
CA ALA A 218 1.97 -7.36 7.01
C ALA A 218 1.26 -8.66 6.59
N LYS A 219 1.68 -9.84 7.06
CA LYS A 219 0.95 -11.10 6.93
C LYS A 219 -0.52 -11.01 7.36
N ALA A 220 -0.87 -10.06 8.24
CA ALA A 220 -2.24 -9.84 8.66
C ALA A 220 -3.20 -9.49 7.50
N TRP A 221 -2.69 -8.88 6.41
CA TRP A 221 -3.48 -8.68 5.19
C TRP A 221 -3.69 -9.97 4.42
N ASP A 222 -2.68 -10.83 4.36
CA ASP A 222 -2.75 -12.14 3.69
C ASP A 222 -3.74 -13.06 4.45
N GLU A 223 -3.69 -13.06 5.78
CA GLU A 223 -4.64 -13.75 6.65
C GLU A 223 -6.06 -13.18 6.51
N GLY A 224 -6.17 -11.87 6.41
CA GLY A 224 -7.44 -11.17 6.14
C GLY A 224 -8.09 -11.62 4.84
N MET A 225 -7.31 -11.85 3.78
CA MET A 225 -7.82 -12.40 2.53
C MET A 225 -8.28 -13.85 2.69
N LYS A 226 -7.49 -14.71 3.36
CA LYS A 226 -7.89 -16.09 3.65
C LYS A 226 -9.22 -16.17 4.39
N SER A 227 -9.42 -15.32 5.40
CA SER A 227 -10.66 -15.26 6.19
C SER A 227 -11.85 -14.66 5.43
N ALA A 228 -11.61 -13.86 4.39
CA ALA A 228 -12.67 -13.28 3.56
C ALA A 228 -13.19 -14.25 2.49
N LEU A 229 -12.36 -15.16 1.98
CA LEU A 229 -12.71 -16.08 0.90
C LEU A 229 -14.01 -16.87 1.13
N PRO A 230 -14.25 -17.52 2.30
CA PRO A 230 -15.51 -18.21 2.55
C PRO A 230 -16.72 -17.28 2.50
N LYS A 231 -16.59 -16.04 2.99
CA LYS A 231 -17.66 -15.03 2.96
C LYS A 231 -18.00 -14.63 1.54
N PHE A 232 -16.99 -14.47 0.69
CA PHE A 232 -17.17 -14.15 -0.74
C PHE A 232 -17.86 -15.28 -1.48
N LYS A 233 -17.44 -16.53 -1.25
CA LYS A 233 -18.09 -17.71 -1.83
C LYS A 233 -19.56 -17.82 -1.43
N LYS A 234 -19.86 -17.65 -0.13
CA LYS A 234 -21.23 -17.65 0.39
C LYS A 234 -22.10 -16.56 -0.24
N ALA A 235 -21.52 -15.40 -0.53
CA ALA A 235 -22.22 -14.29 -1.20
C ALA A 235 -22.33 -14.43 -2.73
N GLY A 236 -21.82 -15.52 -3.32
CA GLY A 236 -21.86 -15.77 -4.76
C GLY A 236 -20.95 -14.84 -5.58
N ILE A 237 -19.92 -14.23 -4.96
CA ILE A 237 -18.95 -13.39 -5.68
C ILE A 237 -18.12 -14.28 -6.60
N LYS A 238 -18.08 -13.91 -7.87
CA LYS A 238 -17.32 -14.62 -8.90
C LYS A 238 -15.87 -14.13 -8.93
N PHE A 239 -14.94 -15.08 -8.79
CA PHE A 239 -13.51 -14.80 -8.93
C PHE A 239 -13.06 -15.10 -10.35
N GLY A 240 -12.35 -14.15 -10.95
CA GLY A 240 -11.72 -14.29 -12.25
C GLY A 240 -10.25 -13.92 -12.19
N GLN A 241 -9.47 -14.58 -13.06
CA GLN A 241 -8.12 -14.12 -13.37
C GLN A 241 -8.16 -13.36 -14.69
N ALA A 242 -7.36 -12.31 -14.80
CA ALA A 242 -7.16 -11.67 -16.09
C ALA A 242 -6.58 -12.66 -17.10
N SER A 243 -7.13 -12.70 -18.32
CA SER A 243 -6.64 -13.55 -19.38
C SER A 243 -5.18 -13.22 -19.73
N PRO A 244 -4.41 -14.16 -20.29
CA PRO A 244 -3.04 -13.89 -20.75
C PRO A 244 -2.98 -12.68 -21.70
N LYS A 245 -3.96 -12.52 -22.58
CA LYS A 245 -4.09 -11.39 -23.50
C LYS A 245 -4.27 -10.07 -22.71
N LEU A 246 -5.23 -10.02 -21.78
CA LEU A 246 -5.46 -8.85 -20.95
C LEU A 246 -4.23 -8.49 -20.11
N ILE A 247 -3.55 -9.50 -19.55
CA ILE A 247 -2.30 -9.29 -18.79
C ILE A 247 -1.22 -8.66 -19.67
N ALA A 248 -1.05 -9.15 -20.90
CA ALA A 248 -0.05 -8.63 -21.84
C ALA A 248 -0.37 -7.17 -22.22
N GLU A 249 -1.63 -6.86 -22.52
CA GLU A 249 -2.09 -5.51 -22.84
C GLU A 249 -1.87 -4.54 -21.66
N LEU A 250 -2.21 -4.95 -20.43
CA LEU A 250 -1.99 -4.15 -19.22
C LEU A 250 -0.50 -3.93 -18.96
N LYS A 251 0.34 -4.96 -19.13
CA LYS A 251 1.81 -4.84 -18.99
C LYS A 251 2.39 -3.84 -19.97
N ALA A 252 2.01 -3.91 -21.23
CA ALA A 252 2.45 -2.95 -22.24
C ALA A 252 2.02 -1.51 -21.91
N LYS A 253 0.75 -1.35 -21.47
CA LYS A 253 0.18 -0.05 -21.14
C LYS A 253 0.82 0.59 -19.90
N PHE A 254 1.24 -0.21 -18.93
CA PHE A 254 1.79 0.26 -17.66
C PHE A 254 3.34 0.26 -17.62
N ALA A 255 4.01 -0.26 -18.65
CA ALA A 255 5.48 -0.29 -18.74
C ALA A 255 6.15 1.08 -18.48
N PRO A 256 5.62 2.22 -18.97
CA PRO A 256 6.22 3.52 -18.73
C PRO A 256 6.32 3.91 -17.26
N PHE A 257 5.42 3.41 -16.39
CA PHE A 257 5.42 3.79 -14.97
C PHE A 257 6.69 3.32 -14.22
N ALA A 258 7.27 2.21 -14.65
CA ALA A 258 8.52 1.73 -14.07
C ALA A 258 9.69 2.64 -14.47
N GLN A 259 9.73 3.10 -15.73
CA GLN A 259 10.76 4.03 -16.21
C GLN A 259 10.63 5.39 -15.50
N ASP A 260 9.40 5.94 -15.40
CA ASP A 260 9.15 7.18 -14.66
C ASP A 260 9.74 7.12 -13.25
N TRP A 261 9.55 6.00 -12.54
CA TRP A 261 10.07 5.84 -11.19
C TRP A 261 11.60 5.69 -11.19
N ILE A 262 12.19 4.96 -12.14
CA ILE A 262 13.64 4.81 -12.29
C ILE A 262 14.29 6.19 -12.48
N ASP A 263 13.70 7.04 -13.32
CA ASP A 263 14.20 8.39 -13.59
C ASP A 263 14.11 9.29 -12.33
N ILE A 264 13.05 9.12 -11.52
CA ILE A 264 12.93 9.81 -10.23
C ILE A 264 14.00 9.33 -9.25
N ALA A 265 14.27 8.02 -9.19
CA ALA A 265 15.30 7.44 -8.33
C ALA A 265 16.70 7.93 -8.70
N ALA A 266 16.99 8.00 -10.01
CA ALA A 266 18.26 8.52 -10.51
C ALA A 266 18.53 9.98 -10.08
N LYS A 267 17.49 10.84 -10.08
CA LYS A 267 17.58 12.23 -9.58
C LYS A 267 17.90 12.31 -8.08
N LYS A 268 17.71 11.21 -7.35
CA LYS A 268 18.05 11.07 -5.92
C LYS A 268 19.37 10.35 -5.68
N GLY A 269 20.15 10.09 -6.74
CA GLY A 269 21.41 9.37 -6.66
C GLY A 269 21.25 7.86 -6.40
N VAL A 270 20.07 7.30 -6.69
CA VAL A 270 19.77 5.88 -6.48
C VAL A 270 19.72 5.14 -7.81
N ASP A 271 20.40 3.99 -7.90
CA ASP A 271 20.22 3.06 -9.01
C ASP A 271 18.80 2.43 -8.95
N GLY A 272 17.85 3.12 -9.59
CA GLY A 272 16.45 2.71 -9.63
C GLY A 272 16.24 1.35 -10.30
N LYS A 273 17.06 1.02 -11.31
CA LYS A 273 16.97 -0.24 -12.03
C LYS A 273 17.35 -1.42 -11.14
N ALA A 274 18.49 -1.32 -10.46
CA ALA A 274 18.93 -2.32 -9.49
C ALA A 274 17.97 -2.43 -8.29
N ALA A 275 17.49 -1.31 -7.77
CA ALA A 275 16.53 -1.30 -6.65
C ALA A 275 15.20 -1.98 -7.01
N LEU A 276 14.64 -1.70 -8.20
CA LEU A 276 13.41 -2.32 -8.67
C LEU A 276 13.59 -3.83 -8.91
N ALA A 277 14.71 -4.23 -9.53
CA ALA A 277 15.02 -5.64 -9.73
C ALA A 277 15.18 -6.38 -8.40
N PHE A 278 15.88 -5.77 -7.43
CA PHE A 278 16.06 -6.32 -6.09
C PHE A 278 14.72 -6.48 -5.36
N LEU A 279 13.86 -5.46 -5.39
CA LEU A 279 12.51 -5.52 -4.80
C LEU A 279 11.73 -6.70 -5.39
N ARG A 280 11.60 -6.77 -6.71
CA ARG A 280 10.83 -7.82 -7.41
C ARG A 280 11.34 -9.22 -7.11
N LYS A 281 12.66 -9.42 -7.14
CA LYS A 281 13.29 -10.72 -6.80
C LYS A 281 12.93 -11.18 -5.39
N ASN A 282 12.85 -10.27 -4.42
CA ASN A 282 12.60 -10.61 -3.02
C ASN A 282 11.11 -10.60 -2.64
N ALA A 283 10.23 -10.01 -3.46
CA ALA A 283 8.79 -9.94 -3.24
C ALA A 283 8.01 -11.12 -3.85
N MET A 284 8.59 -11.86 -4.74
CA MET A 284 8.02 -13.04 -5.41
C MET A 284 8.32 -14.31 -4.61
#